data_b6cca24565a98b9b49c18f36daaccaa1
#
_entry.id   b6cca24565a98b9b49c18f36daaccaa1
#
_cell.length_a   1.000
_cell.length_b   1.000
_cell.length_c   1.000
_cell.angle_alpha   90.00
_cell.angle_beta   90.00
_cell.angle_gamma   90.00
#
_symmetry.space_group_name_H-M   'P 1'
#
loop_
_entity.id
_entity.type
_entity.pdbx_description
1 polymer ?
#
loop_
_entity_poly.entity_id
_entity_poly.type
_entity_poly.pdbx_seq_one_letter_code
_entity_poly.pdbx_strand_id
1 'polypeptide(L)'
;LAKLNTDDFLEGGLTIDDAIYTARLMNEAGLDAIELTGGTMFYLSRLFKRHSATSAEQEGYYRKACSEFRKQLSIPVILTGGVRSFEGAQNLIYNGICDFVGFNRPLTCEPNLIRHWAEGYYHKSGCTNCNGCVLKAAQDGLLCQYRMHRR
;
A
#
# COMPACT_ATOMS: atom_id res chain seq x y z
N LEU A 1 -11.16 -10.00 -7.74
CA LEU A 1 -10.36 -9.08 -6.95
C LEU A 1 -11.06 -7.73 -6.84
N ALA A 2 -11.15 -7.17 -5.63
CA ALA A 2 -11.61 -5.80 -5.36
C ALA A 2 -10.55 -5.00 -4.63
N LYS A 3 -10.61 -3.66 -4.74
CA LYS A 3 -9.79 -2.73 -3.99
C LYS A 3 -10.69 -1.86 -3.12
N LEU A 4 -10.41 -1.82 -1.82
CA LEU A 4 -11.22 -1.13 -0.83
C LEU A 4 -10.37 -0.22 0.05
N ASN A 5 -10.89 0.96 0.39
CA ASN A 5 -10.32 1.77 1.46
C ASN A 5 -10.60 1.12 2.82
N THR A 6 -9.62 1.14 3.70
CA THR A 6 -9.81 0.71 5.10
C THR A 6 -10.43 1.81 5.97
N ASP A 7 -10.20 3.06 5.59
CA ASP A 7 -10.65 4.26 6.29
C ASP A 7 -10.45 5.48 5.37
N ASP A 8 -11.40 6.38 5.32
CA ASP A 8 -11.27 7.64 4.56
C ASP A 8 -10.53 8.72 5.35
N PHE A 9 -10.36 8.53 6.66
CA PHE A 9 -9.78 9.50 7.61
C PHE A 9 -10.51 10.85 7.60
N LEU A 10 -11.80 10.85 7.34
CA LEU A 10 -12.69 12.01 7.30
C LEU A 10 -13.81 11.83 8.30
N GLU A 11 -14.27 12.93 8.92
CA GLU A 11 -15.50 12.93 9.70
C GLU A 11 -16.70 12.62 8.77
N GLY A 12 -17.51 11.64 9.16
CA GLY A 12 -18.62 11.14 8.32
C GLY A 12 -18.21 10.34 7.09
N GLY A 13 -16.92 10.07 6.91
CA GLY A 13 -16.40 9.17 5.87
C GLY A 13 -16.46 7.70 6.25
N LEU A 14 -15.97 6.83 5.36
CA LEU A 14 -15.86 5.39 5.59
C LEU A 14 -14.96 5.12 6.81
N THR A 15 -15.49 4.35 7.76
CA THR A 15 -14.73 3.86 8.92
C THR A 15 -14.19 2.45 8.67
N ILE A 16 -13.26 2.00 9.51
CA ILE A 16 -12.74 0.62 9.43
C ILE A 16 -13.86 -0.41 9.62
N ASP A 17 -14.83 -0.15 10.48
CA ASP A 17 -15.95 -1.07 10.75
C ASP A 17 -16.87 -1.19 9.53
N ASP A 18 -17.19 -0.07 8.86
CA ASP A 18 -17.95 -0.05 7.62
C ASP A 18 -17.20 -0.80 6.50
N ALA A 19 -15.88 -0.60 6.41
CA ALA A 19 -15.04 -1.25 5.42
C ALA A 19 -14.98 -2.77 5.65
N ILE A 20 -14.84 -3.23 6.89
CA ILE A 20 -14.87 -4.65 7.24
C ILE A 20 -16.25 -5.26 6.93
N TYR A 21 -17.32 -4.57 7.30
CA TYR A 21 -18.69 -5.02 6.97
C TYR A 21 -18.88 -5.19 5.45
N THR A 22 -18.45 -4.19 4.68
CA THR A 22 -18.49 -4.22 3.21
C THR A 22 -17.67 -5.40 2.65
N ALA A 23 -16.46 -5.59 3.17
CA ALA A 23 -15.58 -6.68 2.72
C ALA A 23 -16.17 -8.07 3.03
N ARG A 24 -16.87 -8.23 4.16
CA ARG A 24 -17.59 -9.48 4.48
C ARG A 24 -18.68 -9.78 3.47
N LEU A 25 -19.49 -8.78 3.12
CA LEU A 25 -20.51 -8.94 2.09
C LEU A 25 -19.91 -9.30 0.72
N MET A 26 -18.78 -8.69 0.35
CA MET A 26 -18.06 -9.04 -0.87
C MET A 26 -17.51 -10.48 -0.83
N ASN A 27 -16.98 -10.91 0.31
CA ASN A 27 -16.49 -12.27 0.51
C ASN A 27 -17.64 -13.30 0.38
N GLU A 28 -18.78 -13.04 1.00
CA GLU A 28 -19.99 -13.87 0.90
C GLU A 28 -20.54 -13.91 -0.55
N ALA A 29 -20.37 -12.83 -1.31
CA ALA A 29 -20.75 -12.76 -2.72
C ALA A 29 -19.74 -13.46 -3.68
N GLY A 30 -18.68 -14.09 -3.15
CA GLY A 30 -17.72 -14.87 -3.95
C GLY A 30 -16.51 -14.07 -4.44
N LEU A 31 -16.10 -13.02 -3.74
CA LEU A 31 -14.86 -12.32 -4.04
C LEU A 31 -13.65 -13.24 -3.74
N ASP A 32 -12.68 -13.32 -4.66
CA ASP A 32 -11.49 -14.19 -4.53
C ASP A 32 -10.37 -13.59 -3.68
N ALA A 33 -10.20 -12.27 -3.68
CA ALA A 33 -9.18 -11.56 -2.91
C ALA A 33 -9.50 -10.07 -2.78
N ILE A 34 -8.98 -9.41 -1.74
CA ILE A 34 -9.20 -7.98 -1.52
C ILE A 34 -7.88 -7.22 -1.35
N GLU A 35 -7.72 -6.11 -2.08
CA GLU A 35 -6.62 -5.16 -1.92
C GLU A 35 -7.04 -4.02 -1.00
N LEU A 36 -6.30 -3.81 0.08
CA LEU A 36 -6.57 -2.78 1.08
C LEU A 36 -5.65 -1.59 0.93
N THR A 37 -6.25 -0.41 0.96
CA THR A 37 -5.61 0.91 0.92
C THR A 37 -6.36 1.83 1.90
N GLY A 38 -6.19 3.15 1.80
CA GLY A 38 -6.98 4.09 2.61
C GLY A 38 -6.77 5.55 2.23
N GLY A 39 -7.65 6.39 2.75
CA GLY A 39 -7.64 7.82 2.51
C GLY A 39 -8.36 8.24 1.22
N THR A 40 -8.64 9.53 1.11
CA THR A 40 -9.32 10.14 -0.04
C THR A 40 -8.48 11.26 -0.65
N MET A 41 -8.74 11.58 -1.92
CA MET A 41 -8.09 12.71 -2.61
C MET A 41 -8.40 14.07 -1.97
N PHE A 42 -9.50 14.18 -1.22
CA PHE A 42 -9.89 15.42 -0.54
C PHE A 42 -9.02 15.75 0.69
N TYR A 43 -8.30 14.75 1.23
CA TYR A 43 -7.42 14.94 2.38
C TYR A 43 -5.96 14.74 2.00
N LEU A 44 -5.52 15.50 1.00
CA LEU A 44 -4.16 15.42 0.44
C LEU A 44 -3.06 15.46 1.51
N SER A 45 -3.24 16.22 2.59
CA SER A 45 -2.27 16.29 3.69
C SER A 45 -2.09 14.98 4.46
N ARG A 46 -3.11 14.11 4.49
CA ARG A 46 -3.04 12.77 5.12
C ARG A 46 -2.70 11.67 4.13
N LEU A 47 -3.21 11.72 2.90
CA LEU A 47 -2.77 10.84 1.80
C LEU A 47 -1.26 10.96 1.56
N PHE A 48 -0.74 12.16 1.71
CA PHE A 48 0.65 12.49 1.48
C PHE A 48 1.48 12.57 2.76
N LYS A 49 0.98 12.09 3.90
CA LYS A 49 1.85 11.92 5.06
C LYS A 49 3.06 11.10 4.62
N ARG A 50 4.21 11.77 4.64
CA ARG A 50 5.52 11.11 4.63
C ARG A 50 5.61 10.31 5.93
N HIS A 51 5.06 9.10 5.95
CA HIS A 51 5.45 8.18 6.98
C HIS A 51 6.90 7.80 6.67
N SER A 52 7.80 8.45 7.38
CA SER A 52 9.19 8.04 7.45
C SER A 52 9.23 6.76 8.28
N ALA A 53 8.83 5.62 7.67
CA ALA A 53 9.19 4.34 8.24
C ALA A 53 10.72 4.32 8.31
N THR A 54 11.27 4.40 9.51
CA THR A 54 12.71 4.39 9.74
C THR A 54 13.25 2.97 9.71
N SER A 55 12.39 1.98 10.00
CA SER A 55 12.72 0.56 9.97
C SER A 55 11.73 -0.26 9.13
N ALA A 56 12.11 -1.49 8.77
CA ALA A 56 11.26 -2.42 8.03
C ALA A 56 9.98 -2.79 8.79
N GLU A 57 10.04 -2.87 10.12
CA GLU A 57 8.89 -3.19 10.99
C GLU A 57 7.83 -2.09 10.98
N GLN A 58 8.20 -0.86 10.60
CA GLN A 58 7.28 0.28 10.51
C GLN A 58 6.67 0.43 9.12
N GLU A 59 7.11 -0.34 8.13
CA GLU A 59 6.54 -0.31 6.79
C GLU A 59 5.11 -0.86 6.76
N GLY A 60 4.30 -0.42 5.79
CA GLY A 60 2.88 -0.77 5.67
C GLY A 60 1.96 0.17 6.44
N TYR A 61 1.44 1.22 5.77
CA TYR A 61 0.59 2.23 6.41
C TYR A 61 -0.68 1.64 7.04
N TYR A 62 -1.22 0.60 6.40
CA TYR A 62 -2.51 -0.01 6.77
C TYR A 62 -2.35 -1.36 7.47
N ARG A 63 -1.17 -1.67 8.03
CA ARG A 63 -0.87 -2.95 8.67
C ARG A 63 -1.85 -3.31 9.79
N LYS A 64 -2.25 -2.33 10.62
CA LYS A 64 -3.24 -2.55 11.68
C LYS A 64 -4.60 -2.91 11.11
N ALA A 65 -5.06 -2.15 10.12
CA ALA A 65 -6.33 -2.43 9.45
C ALA A 65 -6.28 -3.81 8.78
N CYS A 66 -5.24 -4.12 7.99
CA CYS A 66 -5.10 -5.43 7.36
C CYS A 66 -5.16 -6.58 8.37
N SER A 67 -4.54 -6.43 9.53
CA SER A 67 -4.62 -7.44 10.60
C SER A 67 -6.06 -7.66 11.10
N GLU A 68 -6.88 -6.60 11.18
CA GLU A 68 -8.29 -6.74 11.56
C GLU A 68 -9.12 -7.40 10.44
N PHE A 69 -8.90 -7.05 9.18
CA PHE A 69 -9.54 -7.70 8.05
C PHE A 69 -9.20 -9.20 7.98
N ARG A 70 -7.91 -9.55 8.17
CA ARG A 70 -7.47 -10.96 8.19
C ARG A 70 -8.16 -11.83 9.22
N LYS A 71 -8.58 -11.27 10.35
CA LYS A 71 -9.32 -12.01 11.39
C LYS A 71 -10.76 -12.33 10.97
N GLN A 72 -11.31 -11.59 10.01
CA GLN A 72 -12.73 -11.62 9.68
C GLN A 72 -13.03 -12.14 8.26
N LEU A 73 -12.02 -12.25 7.40
CA LEU A 73 -12.17 -12.70 6.03
C LEU A 73 -11.49 -14.06 5.83
N SER A 74 -12.10 -14.90 5.00
CA SER A 74 -11.53 -16.18 4.55
C SER A 74 -10.73 -16.08 3.25
N ILE A 75 -10.80 -14.93 2.55
CA ILE A 75 -10.11 -14.66 1.30
C ILE A 75 -8.76 -13.96 1.54
N PRO A 76 -7.81 -14.10 0.60
CA PRO A 76 -6.54 -13.42 0.66
C PRO A 76 -6.65 -11.90 0.75
N VAL A 77 -5.84 -11.29 1.62
CA VAL A 77 -5.74 -9.85 1.83
C VAL A 77 -4.41 -9.35 1.28
N ILE A 78 -4.48 -8.31 0.45
CA ILE A 78 -3.33 -7.64 -0.16
C ILE A 78 -3.17 -6.28 0.51
N LEU A 79 -2.01 -6.01 1.11
CA LEU A 79 -1.68 -4.70 1.68
C LEU A 79 -0.98 -3.82 0.65
N THR A 80 -1.56 -2.66 0.32
CA THR A 80 -0.94 -1.67 -0.57
C THR A 80 -0.73 -0.34 0.15
N GLY A 81 0.53 0.07 0.27
CA GLY A 81 0.92 1.39 0.79
C GLY A 81 2.02 1.35 1.85
N GLY A 82 3.08 2.11 1.59
CA GLY A 82 4.17 2.35 2.53
C GLY A 82 5.23 1.27 2.63
N VAL A 83 5.19 0.24 1.79
CA VAL A 83 6.22 -0.80 1.76
C VAL A 83 7.25 -0.45 0.69
N ARG A 84 8.56 -0.49 1.04
CA ARG A 84 9.66 -0.11 0.16
C ARG A 84 10.85 -1.06 0.22
N SER A 85 10.88 -1.99 1.18
CA SER A 85 11.97 -2.95 1.35
C SER A 85 11.46 -4.39 1.24
N PHE A 86 12.37 -5.28 0.83
CA PHE A 86 12.09 -6.72 0.82
C PHE A 86 11.79 -7.23 2.24
N GLU A 87 12.59 -6.83 3.20
CA GLU A 87 12.42 -7.18 4.62
C GLU A 87 11.07 -6.71 5.17
N GLY A 88 10.66 -5.46 4.85
CA GLY A 88 9.34 -4.94 5.25
C GLY A 88 8.20 -5.76 4.66
N ALA A 89 8.28 -6.13 3.39
CA ALA A 89 7.30 -6.98 2.73
C ALA A 89 7.27 -8.39 3.35
N GLN A 90 8.44 -8.99 3.57
CA GLN A 90 8.58 -10.31 4.19
C GLN A 90 8.00 -10.32 5.61
N ASN A 91 8.29 -9.32 6.43
CA ASN A 91 7.77 -9.18 7.78
C ASN A 91 6.24 -9.10 7.82
N LEU A 92 5.61 -8.40 6.88
CA LEU A 92 4.15 -8.30 6.80
C LEU A 92 3.50 -9.66 6.50
N ILE A 93 4.07 -10.43 5.58
CA ILE A 93 3.58 -11.76 5.20
C ILE A 93 3.88 -12.76 6.32
N TYR A 94 5.12 -12.81 6.82
CA TYR A 94 5.55 -13.78 7.82
C TYR A 94 4.76 -13.64 9.14
N ASN A 95 4.44 -12.41 9.53
CA ASN A 95 3.63 -12.15 10.73
C ASN A 95 2.11 -12.29 10.48
N GLY A 96 1.68 -12.77 9.32
CA GLY A 96 0.28 -13.02 9.00
C GLY A 96 -0.58 -11.75 8.91
N ILE A 97 0.04 -10.59 8.66
CA ILE A 97 -0.68 -9.31 8.54
C ILE A 97 -1.42 -9.23 7.21
N CYS A 98 -0.82 -9.73 6.15
CA CYS A 98 -1.43 -9.86 4.83
C CYS A 98 -0.89 -11.10 4.11
N ASP A 99 -1.55 -11.53 3.03
CA ASP A 99 -1.11 -12.64 2.19
C ASP A 99 -0.21 -12.17 1.06
N PHE A 100 -0.45 -10.95 0.57
CA PHE A 100 0.33 -10.31 -0.49
C PHE A 100 0.60 -8.85 -0.18
N VAL A 101 1.66 -8.31 -0.79
CA VAL A 101 2.01 -6.89 -0.71
C VAL A 101 1.91 -6.25 -2.09
N GLY A 102 1.16 -5.15 -2.18
CA GLY A 102 1.04 -4.34 -3.39
C GLY A 102 2.04 -3.18 -3.41
N PHE A 103 2.69 -2.95 -4.55
CA PHE A 103 3.65 -1.86 -4.74
C PHE A 103 3.20 -0.93 -5.87
N ASN A 104 3.15 0.37 -5.60
CA ASN A 104 2.88 1.39 -6.62
C ASN A 104 4.12 2.30 -6.79
N ARG A 105 4.30 3.29 -5.92
CA ARG A 105 5.40 4.28 -6.01
C ARG A 105 6.81 3.67 -6.02
N PRO A 106 7.12 2.59 -5.28
CA PRO A 106 8.39 1.90 -5.42
C PRO A 106 8.66 1.41 -6.84
N LEU A 107 7.67 0.82 -7.51
CA LEU A 107 7.80 0.35 -8.90
C LEU A 107 7.81 1.49 -9.92
N THR A 108 7.10 2.60 -9.67
CA THR A 108 7.25 3.82 -10.48
C THR A 108 8.68 4.38 -10.41
N CYS A 109 9.31 4.29 -9.23
CA CYS A 109 10.70 4.70 -9.03
C CYS A 109 11.69 3.70 -9.64
N GLU A 110 11.47 2.42 -9.42
CA GLU A 110 12.34 1.31 -9.81
C GLU A 110 11.51 0.17 -10.41
N PRO A 111 11.21 0.18 -11.72
CA PRO A 111 10.38 -0.85 -12.36
C PRO A 111 10.91 -2.30 -12.19
N ASN A 112 12.23 -2.46 -12.05
CA ASN A 112 12.88 -3.76 -11.87
C ASN A 112 13.08 -4.16 -10.39
N LEU A 113 12.51 -3.42 -9.43
CA LEU A 113 12.74 -3.64 -8.00
C LEU A 113 12.48 -5.10 -7.57
N ILE A 114 11.33 -5.64 -7.94
CA ILE A 114 10.95 -7.02 -7.57
C ILE A 114 11.86 -8.05 -8.25
N ARG A 115 12.25 -7.80 -9.49
CA ARG A 115 13.22 -8.65 -10.20
C ARG A 115 14.57 -8.66 -9.48
N HIS A 116 15.08 -7.51 -9.06
CA HIS A 116 16.33 -7.43 -8.29
C HIS A 116 16.22 -8.23 -6.99
N TRP A 117 15.09 -8.15 -6.28
CA TRP A 117 14.88 -8.95 -5.08
C TRP A 117 14.84 -10.45 -5.37
N ALA A 118 14.21 -10.86 -6.47
CA ALA A 118 14.20 -12.27 -6.89
C ALA A 118 15.61 -12.79 -7.27
N GLU A 119 16.48 -11.89 -7.73
CA GLU A 119 17.89 -12.18 -8.05
C GLU A 119 18.82 -12.07 -6.80
N GLY A 120 18.27 -11.79 -5.60
CA GLY A 120 19.01 -11.72 -4.34
C GLY A 120 19.56 -10.32 -3.98
N TYR A 121 19.22 -9.27 -4.74
CA TYR A 121 19.64 -7.89 -4.46
C TYR A 121 18.59 -7.17 -3.59
N TYR A 122 18.60 -7.40 -2.29
CA TYR A 122 17.57 -6.95 -1.32
C TYR A 122 17.72 -5.49 -0.87
N HIS A 123 18.04 -4.57 -1.78
CA HIS A 123 18.09 -3.16 -1.45
C HIS A 123 16.69 -2.55 -1.21
N LYS A 124 16.64 -1.52 -0.38
CA LYS A 124 15.42 -0.72 -0.20
C LYS A 124 15.20 0.18 -1.41
N SER A 125 13.96 0.29 -1.89
CA SER A 125 13.61 1.18 -3.00
C SER A 125 14.05 2.62 -2.73
N GLY A 126 14.63 3.28 -3.74
CA GLY A 126 14.97 4.69 -3.72
C GLY A 126 13.78 5.66 -3.72
N CYS A 127 12.54 5.15 -3.71
CA CYS A 127 11.34 5.97 -3.59
C CYS A 127 11.32 6.71 -2.25
N THR A 128 11.31 8.05 -2.28
CA THR A 128 11.30 8.91 -1.09
C THR A 128 9.90 9.22 -0.56
N ASN A 129 8.84 8.65 -1.15
CA ASN A 129 7.44 8.97 -0.86
C ASN A 129 7.09 10.46 -1.03
N CYS A 130 7.80 11.19 -1.89
CA CYS A 130 7.57 12.61 -2.15
C CYS A 130 6.25 12.90 -2.90
N ASN A 131 5.60 11.85 -3.43
CA ASN A 131 4.37 11.92 -4.23
C ASN A 131 4.46 12.74 -5.55
N GLY A 132 5.65 13.17 -5.95
CA GLY A 132 5.85 13.92 -7.20
C GLY A 132 5.30 13.20 -8.42
N CYS A 133 5.41 11.86 -8.47
CA CYS A 133 4.85 11.06 -9.56
C CYS A 133 3.31 11.14 -9.65
N VAL A 134 2.61 11.33 -8.54
CA VAL A 134 1.14 11.48 -8.51
C VAL A 134 0.75 12.91 -8.82
N LEU A 135 1.42 13.89 -8.18
CA LEU A 135 1.09 15.32 -8.32
C LEU A 135 1.30 15.84 -9.76
N LYS A 136 2.26 15.29 -10.47
CA LYS A 136 2.58 15.70 -11.85
C LYS A 136 2.06 14.74 -12.91
N ALA A 137 1.36 13.68 -12.54
CA ALA A 137 0.92 12.65 -13.48
C ALA A 137 0.05 13.19 -14.64
N ALA A 138 -0.76 14.23 -14.38
CA ALA A 138 -1.59 14.86 -15.41
C ALA A 138 -0.78 15.65 -16.45
N GLN A 139 0.43 16.10 -16.10
CA GLN A 139 1.30 16.92 -16.97
C GLN A 139 2.37 16.06 -17.66
N ASP A 140 3.06 15.23 -16.91
CA ASP A 140 4.27 14.53 -17.32
C ASP A 140 4.06 13.01 -17.49
N GLY A 141 2.83 12.51 -17.25
CA GLY A 141 2.57 11.09 -17.11
C GLY A 141 3.09 10.52 -15.79
N LEU A 142 2.94 9.21 -15.59
CA LEU A 142 3.35 8.54 -14.35
C LEU A 142 4.87 8.30 -14.33
N LEU A 143 5.63 9.30 -13.91
CA LEU A 143 7.10 9.28 -13.86
C LEU A 143 7.62 9.61 -12.46
N CYS A 144 8.73 8.99 -12.06
CA CYS A 144 9.40 9.31 -10.80
C CYS A 144 10.17 10.63 -10.91
N GLN A 145 9.62 11.71 -10.40
CA GLN A 145 10.23 13.05 -10.45
C GLN A 145 11.58 13.10 -9.73
N TYR A 146 11.75 12.35 -8.64
CA TYR A 146 13.01 12.27 -7.90
C TYR A 146 14.17 11.68 -8.74
N ARG A 147 13.88 10.69 -9.59
CA ARG A 147 14.89 10.09 -10.48
C ARG A 147 15.23 10.96 -11.69
N MET A 148 14.26 11.71 -12.20
CA MET A 148 14.47 12.59 -13.36
C MET A 148 15.45 13.72 -13.04
N HIS A 149 15.45 14.23 -11.79
CA HIS A 149 16.37 15.31 -11.38
C HIS A 149 17.77 14.85 -10.95
N ARG A 150 18.05 13.53 -10.99
CA ARG A 150 19.36 12.95 -10.67
C ARG A 150 20.11 12.37 -11.87
N ARG A 151 19.55 12.53 -13.06
CA ARG A 151 20.26 12.32 -14.32
C ARG A 151 20.79 13.64 -14.81
#